data_cf559bdb76017e9ff8485bac1272fa1a
#
_entry.id   cf559bdb76017e9ff8485bac1272fa1a
#
_cell.length_a   1.000
_cell.length_b   1.000
_cell.length_c   1.000
_cell.angle_alpha   90.00
_cell.angle_beta   90.00
_cell.angle_gamma   90.00
#
_symmetry.space_group_name_H-M   'P 1'
#
loop_
_entity.id
_entity.type
_entity.pdbx_description
1 polymer ?
#
loop_
_entity_poly.entity_id
_entity_poly.type
_entity_poly.pdbx_seq_one_letter_code
_entity_poly.pdbx_strand_id
1 'polypeptide(L)'
;GGPPEYEDHAVSHADMSWEHNVREDGTTYHVVAYNLDGTVDYKRTHQGWTTESTWTRGQAWAVYGYTMVYRYTGLPRMLERARILYDAFLNGLAETDRGWVPYSDFDAPLDSRNPRDSSAAAIVASAALELYQHTGEPRFLADAEAFLEELSSPAYLTTGSSYQSILRKAS
;
A
#
# COMPACT_ATOMS: atom_id res chain seq x y z
N GLY A 1 -25.49 -3.57 -0.09
CA GLY A 1 -24.72 -2.80 0.89
C GLY A 1 -25.01 -3.28 2.29
N GLY A 2 -24.11 -3.04 3.21
CA GLY A 2 -24.30 -3.27 4.64
C GLY A 2 -25.17 -2.18 5.29
N PRO A 3 -25.40 -2.26 6.61
CA PRO A 3 -26.04 -1.20 7.36
C PRO A 3 -25.32 0.15 7.19
N PRO A 4 -26.06 1.30 7.12
CA PRO A 4 -25.46 2.63 6.91
C PRO A 4 -24.37 3.00 7.91
N GLU A 5 -24.49 2.55 9.15
CA GLU A 5 -23.48 2.79 10.20
C GLU A 5 -22.11 2.20 9.88
N TYR A 6 -22.00 1.18 9.03
CA TYR A 6 -20.72 0.62 8.60
C TYR A 6 -20.00 1.55 7.62
N GLU A 7 -20.77 2.27 6.79
CA GLU A 7 -20.20 3.30 5.91
C GLU A 7 -19.66 4.47 6.73
N ASP A 8 -20.43 4.96 7.71
CA ASP A 8 -20.01 6.04 8.60
C ASP A 8 -18.74 5.67 9.38
N HIS A 9 -18.65 4.45 9.90
CA HIS A 9 -17.44 3.96 10.58
C HIS A 9 -16.24 3.86 9.64
N ALA A 10 -16.43 3.36 8.42
CA ALA A 10 -15.37 3.27 7.42
C ALA A 10 -14.84 4.65 7.03
N VAL A 11 -15.74 5.61 6.82
CA VAL A 11 -15.37 7.00 6.49
C VAL A 11 -14.65 7.67 7.66
N SER A 12 -15.17 7.54 8.88
CA SER A 12 -14.53 8.11 10.08
C SER A 12 -13.14 7.52 10.30
N HIS A 13 -12.98 6.20 10.15
CA HIS A 13 -11.68 5.54 10.26
C HIS A 13 -10.71 6.03 9.18
N ALA A 14 -11.16 6.13 7.92
CA ALA A 14 -10.34 6.63 6.82
C ALA A 14 -9.91 8.09 7.04
N ASP A 15 -10.82 8.95 7.52
CA ASP A 15 -10.50 10.35 7.80
C ASP A 15 -9.47 10.47 8.94
N MET A 16 -9.62 9.74 10.04
CA MET A 16 -8.65 9.69 11.14
C MET A 16 -7.29 9.12 10.69
N SER A 17 -7.31 8.06 9.89
CA SER A 17 -6.07 7.49 9.34
C SER A 17 -5.37 8.47 8.40
N TRP A 18 -6.10 9.25 7.62
CA TRP A 18 -5.51 10.29 6.78
C TRP A 18 -4.80 11.36 7.61
N GLU A 19 -5.44 11.81 8.67
CA GLU A 19 -4.91 12.89 9.53
C GLU A 19 -3.64 12.46 10.29
N HIS A 20 -3.57 11.21 10.73
CA HIS A 20 -2.55 10.79 11.68
C HIS A 20 -1.54 9.78 11.14
N ASN A 21 -1.94 8.92 10.19
CA ASN A 21 -1.06 7.91 9.61
C ASN A 21 -0.38 8.35 8.32
N VAL A 22 -0.95 9.31 7.58
CA VAL A 22 -0.38 9.80 6.31
C VAL A 22 0.45 11.06 6.57
N ARG A 23 1.66 11.09 5.99
CA ARG A 23 2.56 12.26 6.03
C ARG A 23 2.22 13.23 4.90
N GLU A 24 2.79 14.43 4.94
CA GLU A 24 2.57 15.47 3.92
C GLU A 24 3.01 15.04 2.52
N ASP A 25 4.01 14.16 2.42
CA ASP A 25 4.52 13.60 1.16
C ASP A 25 3.71 12.40 0.64
N GLY A 26 2.65 12.01 1.33
CA GLY A 26 1.80 10.87 1.00
C GLY A 26 2.34 9.51 1.48
N THR A 27 3.49 9.46 2.16
CA THR A 27 3.98 8.23 2.79
C THR A 27 3.24 7.95 4.10
N THR A 28 3.35 6.72 4.63
CA THR A 28 2.57 6.33 5.80
C THR A 28 3.43 5.93 7.00
N TYR A 29 2.96 6.27 8.21
CA TYR A 29 3.41 5.63 9.44
C TYR A 29 2.82 4.22 9.54
N HIS A 30 3.61 3.27 10.04
CA HIS A 30 3.14 1.89 10.18
C HIS A 30 2.09 1.74 11.29
N VAL A 31 2.36 2.27 12.47
CA VAL A 31 1.47 2.17 13.63
C VAL A 31 1.26 3.54 14.24
N VAL A 32 0.01 3.91 14.42
CA VAL A 32 -0.41 5.05 15.23
C VAL A 32 -1.32 4.53 16.32
N ALA A 33 -0.96 4.74 17.57
CA ALA A 33 -1.77 4.40 18.73
C ALA A 33 -2.54 5.63 19.21
N TYR A 34 -3.77 5.41 19.67
CA TYR A 34 -4.67 6.47 20.11
C TYR A 34 -5.07 6.29 21.56
N ASN A 35 -5.22 7.40 22.28
CA ASN A 35 -5.88 7.46 23.56
C ASN A 35 -7.39 7.29 23.39
N LEU A 36 -8.11 7.02 24.47
CA LEU A 36 -9.58 6.87 24.46
C LEU A 36 -10.33 8.15 24.04
N ASP A 37 -9.69 9.31 24.14
CA ASP A 37 -10.25 10.60 23.70
C ASP A 37 -9.98 10.89 22.21
N GLY A 38 -9.31 9.96 21.48
CA GLY A 38 -9.01 10.09 20.06
C GLY A 38 -7.70 10.82 19.75
N THR A 39 -6.98 11.31 20.75
CA THR A 39 -5.65 11.91 20.55
C THR A 39 -4.59 10.84 20.27
N VAL A 40 -3.55 11.18 19.49
CA VAL A 40 -2.43 10.28 19.24
C VAL A 40 -1.61 10.10 20.51
N ASP A 41 -1.42 8.86 20.94
CA ASP A 41 -0.56 8.48 22.04
C ASP A 41 0.91 8.38 21.58
N TYR A 42 1.17 7.49 20.63
CA TYR A 42 2.50 7.34 20.03
C TYR A 42 2.44 6.82 18.61
N LYS A 43 3.56 6.97 17.87
CA LYS A 43 3.81 6.34 16.59
C LYS A 43 4.99 5.39 16.71
N ARG A 44 4.93 4.25 16.01
CA ARG A 44 6.03 3.27 15.97
C ARG A 44 5.97 2.39 14.74
N THR A 45 7.01 1.58 14.55
CA THR A 45 7.00 0.49 13.58
C THR A 45 7.09 -0.88 14.27
N HIS A 46 6.62 -1.93 13.58
CA HIS A 46 6.83 -3.34 13.93
C HIS A 46 7.62 -4.05 12.85
N GLN A 47 7.27 -3.81 11.58
CA GLN A 47 7.82 -4.50 10.41
C GLN A 47 8.68 -3.57 9.54
N GLY A 48 8.57 -2.25 9.70
CA GLY A 48 9.41 -1.27 9.02
C GLY A 48 10.78 -1.12 9.69
N TRP A 49 11.67 -0.41 9.02
CA TRP A 49 13.04 -0.18 9.47
C TRP A 49 13.13 0.73 10.70
N THR A 50 12.43 1.85 10.67
CA THR A 50 12.33 2.82 11.78
C THR A 50 10.90 3.33 11.90
N THR A 51 10.61 4.09 12.95
CA THR A 51 9.31 4.76 13.11
C THR A 51 9.04 5.75 11.97
N GLU A 52 10.08 6.41 11.47
CA GLU A 52 9.98 7.42 10.43
C GLU A 52 10.10 6.84 9.02
N SER A 53 10.52 5.58 8.87
CA SER A 53 10.59 4.92 7.57
C SER A 53 9.22 4.50 7.04
N THR A 54 9.17 4.14 5.76
CA THR A 54 7.94 3.75 5.07
C THR A 54 7.96 2.25 4.79
N TRP A 55 7.28 1.47 5.64
CA TRP A 55 7.05 0.06 5.38
C TRP A 55 6.17 -0.12 4.15
N THR A 56 6.72 -0.73 3.08
CA THR A 56 6.10 -0.72 1.74
C THR A 56 4.75 -1.41 1.68
N ARG A 57 4.57 -2.51 2.42
CA ARG A 57 3.28 -3.21 2.47
C ARG A 57 2.22 -2.40 3.19
N GLY A 58 2.59 -1.63 4.20
CA GLY A 58 1.69 -0.67 4.85
C GLY A 58 1.23 0.42 3.88
N GLN A 59 2.16 0.97 3.10
CA GLN A 59 1.85 1.93 2.03
C GLN A 59 0.92 1.31 0.98
N ALA A 60 1.19 0.08 0.52
CA ALA A 60 0.33 -0.63 -0.43
C ALA A 60 -1.09 -0.86 0.12
N TRP A 61 -1.21 -1.24 1.41
CA TRP A 61 -2.50 -1.37 2.07
C TRP A 61 -3.25 -0.06 2.17
N ALA A 62 -2.56 1.07 2.37
CA ALA A 62 -3.21 2.38 2.37
C ALA A 62 -3.80 2.70 0.99
N VAL A 63 -3.06 2.50 -0.11
CA VAL A 63 -3.59 2.67 -1.47
C VAL A 63 -4.85 1.84 -1.68
N TYR A 64 -4.76 0.54 -1.38
CA TYR A 64 -5.89 -0.39 -1.54
C TYR A 64 -7.07 -0.01 -0.66
N GLY A 65 -6.82 0.34 0.61
CA GLY A 65 -7.85 0.70 1.58
C GLY A 65 -8.66 1.93 1.15
N TYR A 66 -7.99 3.01 0.76
CA TYR A 66 -8.69 4.23 0.29
C TYR A 66 -9.43 4.00 -1.04
N THR A 67 -8.89 3.19 -1.94
CA THR A 67 -9.59 2.78 -3.17
C THR A 67 -10.86 2.00 -2.84
N MET A 68 -10.78 1.06 -1.88
CA MET A 68 -11.92 0.29 -1.41
C MET A 68 -12.97 1.18 -0.72
N VAL A 69 -12.57 2.14 0.12
CA VAL A 69 -13.53 3.09 0.74
C VAL A 69 -14.22 3.92 -0.34
N TYR A 70 -13.49 4.37 -1.37
CA TYR A 70 -14.12 5.06 -2.52
C TYR A 70 -15.15 4.18 -3.23
N ARG A 71 -14.84 2.91 -3.51
CA ARG A 71 -15.75 1.96 -4.16
C ARG A 71 -17.11 1.86 -3.45
N TYR A 72 -17.11 1.88 -2.13
CA TYR A 72 -18.35 1.71 -1.35
C TYR A 72 -19.07 3.02 -1.03
N THR A 73 -18.36 4.14 -0.96
CA THR A 73 -18.93 5.44 -0.55
C THR A 73 -19.12 6.43 -1.70
N GLY A 74 -18.36 6.28 -2.80
CA GLY A 74 -18.34 7.25 -3.90
C GLY A 74 -17.79 8.63 -3.52
N LEU A 75 -17.19 8.79 -2.33
CA LEU A 75 -16.68 10.08 -1.86
C LEU A 75 -15.41 10.49 -2.61
N PRO A 76 -15.44 11.58 -3.41
CA PRO A 76 -14.31 11.96 -4.28
C PRO A 76 -12.96 12.11 -3.53
N ARG A 77 -13.01 12.59 -2.26
CA ARG A 77 -11.80 12.75 -1.45
C ARG A 77 -11.08 11.42 -1.19
N MET A 78 -11.80 10.30 -1.16
CA MET A 78 -11.19 8.98 -0.94
C MET A 78 -10.42 8.52 -2.18
N LEU A 79 -10.94 8.80 -3.37
CA LEU A 79 -10.23 8.55 -4.62
C LEU A 79 -8.98 9.42 -4.76
N GLU A 80 -9.07 10.70 -4.41
CA GLU A 80 -7.93 11.61 -4.43
C GLU A 80 -6.83 11.17 -3.47
N ARG A 81 -7.20 10.78 -2.24
CA ARG A 81 -6.27 10.22 -1.25
C ARG A 81 -5.60 8.94 -1.76
N ALA A 82 -6.35 8.03 -2.38
CA ALA A 82 -5.80 6.82 -2.99
C ALA A 82 -4.75 7.15 -4.07
N ARG A 83 -5.00 8.17 -4.89
CA ARG A 83 -4.05 8.65 -5.91
C ARG A 83 -2.76 9.21 -5.29
N ILE A 84 -2.87 10.04 -4.26
CA ILE A 84 -1.72 10.61 -3.55
C ILE A 84 -0.86 9.48 -2.95
N LEU A 85 -1.49 8.52 -2.26
CA LEU A 85 -0.81 7.37 -1.68
C LEU A 85 -0.16 6.48 -2.74
N TYR A 86 -0.80 6.31 -3.90
CA TYR A 86 -0.26 5.56 -5.02
C TYR A 86 0.97 6.25 -5.62
N ASP A 87 0.89 7.55 -5.84
CA ASP A 87 2.02 8.33 -6.36
C ASP A 87 3.21 8.31 -5.38
N ALA A 88 2.96 8.38 -4.05
CA ALA A 88 3.99 8.21 -3.03
C ALA A 88 4.63 6.81 -3.07
N PHE A 89 3.84 5.74 -3.28
CA PHE A 89 4.36 4.39 -3.46
C PHE A 89 5.30 4.30 -4.67
N LEU A 90 4.90 4.85 -5.83
CA LEU A 90 5.73 4.83 -7.04
C LEU A 90 7.00 5.67 -6.89
N ASN A 91 6.93 6.80 -6.18
CA ASN A 91 8.12 7.61 -5.88
C ASN A 91 9.13 6.80 -5.04
N GLY A 92 8.69 6.16 -3.96
CA GLY A 92 9.54 5.29 -3.15
C GLY A 92 10.14 4.13 -3.95
N LEU A 93 9.36 3.54 -4.88
CA LEU A 93 9.85 2.50 -5.77
C LEU A 93 10.96 3.03 -6.72
N ALA A 94 10.80 4.24 -7.27
CA ALA A 94 11.74 4.86 -8.19
C ALA A 94 13.06 5.27 -7.51
N GLU A 95 13.03 5.58 -6.22
CA GLU A 95 14.19 5.97 -5.41
C GLU A 95 15.07 4.77 -5.02
N THR A 96 14.57 3.54 -5.15
CA THR A 96 15.34 2.33 -4.91
C THR A 96 16.06 1.86 -6.17
N ASP A 97 15.75 0.70 -6.71
CA ASP A 97 16.42 0.14 -7.90
C ASP A 97 15.48 0.02 -9.13
N ARG A 98 14.32 0.66 -9.04
CA ARG A 98 13.28 0.70 -10.09
C ARG A 98 12.68 -0.66 -10.47
N GLY A 99 12.84 -1.69 -9.61
CA GLY A 99 12.10 -2.95 -9.78
C GLY A 99 10.65 -2.78 -9.35
N TRP A 100 9.73 -3.48 -9.99
CA TRP A 100 8.29 -3.42 -9.66
C TRP A 100 7.92 -4.19 -8.38
N VAL A 101 8.76 -5.11 -7.93
CA VAL A 101 8.61 -5.69 -6.58
C VAL A 101 9.47 -4.89 -5.61
N PRO A 102 8.88 -4.13 -4.67
CA PRO A 102 9.62 -3.26 -3.78
C PRO A 102 10.46 -4.05 -2.77
N TYR A 103 11.40 -3.36 -2.15
CA TYR A 103 11.96 -3.79 -0.86
C TYR A 103 10.92 -3.65 0.25
N SER A 104 11.11 -4.33 1.39
CA SER A 104 10.14 -4.27 2.49
C SER A 104 9.98 -2.89 3.12
N ASP A 105 10.98 -2.01 2.95
CA ASP A 105 10.93 -0.63 3.43
C ASP A 105 11.66 0.27 2.43
N PHE A 106 11.07 1.41 2.08
CA PHE A 106 11.64 2.33 1.09
C PHE A 106 12.88 3.07 1.59
N ASP A 107 12.98 3.28 2.89
CA ASP A 107 14.02 4.11 3.53
C ASP A 107 15.14 3.26 4.14
N ALA A 108 14.98 1.95 4.17
CA ALA A 108 15.99 1.05 4.72
C ALA A 108 17.17 0.83 3.74
N PRO A 109 18.38 0.53 4.24
CA PRO A 109 19.50 0.19 3.38
C PRO A 109 19.18 -0.96 2.42
N LEU A 110 19.67 -0.88 1.18
CA LEU A 110 19.48 -1.90 0.15
C LEU A 110 20.45 -3.08 0.36
N ASP A 111 20.23 -3.81 1.44
CA ASP A 111 21.03 -4.99 1.83
C ASP A 111 20.14 -6.17 2.28
N SER A 112 20.75 -7.23 2.80
CA SER A 112 20.02 -8.45 3.21
C SER A 112 19.01 -8.25 4.35
N ARG A 113 19.04 -7.11 5.05
CA ARG A 113 18.09 -6.75 6.11
C ARG A 113 16.83 -6.13 5.58
N ASN A 114 16.82 -5.75 4.29
CA ASN A 114 15.68 -5.18 3.59
C ASN A 114 15.33 -6.07 2.38
N PRO A 115 14.65 -7.21 2.60
CA PRO A 115 14.30 -8.13 1.51
C PRO A 115 13.21 -7.54 0.62
N ARG A 116 13.03 -8.13 -0.58
CA ARG A 116 11.89 -7.81 -1.45
C ARG A 116 10.57 -8.25 -0.82
N ASP A 117 9.50 -7.49 -1.07
CA ASP A 117 8.14 -7.80 -0.62
C ASP A 117 7.17 -7.98 -1.81
N SER A 118 7.00 -9.21 -2.26
CA SER A 118 6.06 -9.56 -3.32
C SER A 118 4.59 -9.35 -2.90
N SER A 119 4.29 -9.35 -1.59
CA SER A 119 2.94 -9.04 -1.09
C SER A 119 2.59 -7.58 -1.35
N ALA A 120 3.51 -6.65 -1.09
CA ALA A 120 3.28 -5.23 -1.36
C ALA A 120 3.01 -4.98 -2.85
N ALA A 121 3.80 -5.61 -3.74
CA ALA A 121 3.57 -5.53 -5.18
C ALA A 121 2.19 -6.07 -5.60
N ALA A 122 1.78 -7.22 -5.07
CA ALA A 122 0.47 -7.81 -5.40
C ALA A 122 -0.69 -6.94 -4.92
N ILE A 123 -0.58 -6.34 -3.72
CA ILE A 123 -1.61 -5.45 -3.15
C ILE A 123 -1.73 -4.18 -3.99
N VAL A 124 -0.62 -3.52 -4.31
CA VAL A 124 -0.66 -2.28 -5.09
C VAL A 124 -1.10 -2.53 -6.53
N ALA A 125 -0.74 -3.66 -7.15
CA ALA A 125 -1.24 -4.05 -8.47
C ALA A 125 -2.78 -4.18 -8.47
N SER A 126 -3.35 -4.80 -7.44
CA SER A 126 -4.80 -4.91 -7.28
C SER A 126 -5.45 -3.52 -7.13
N ALA A 127 -4.86 -2.64 -6.33
CA ALA A 127 -5.35 -1.27 -6.17
C ALA A 127 -5.25 -0.46 -7.48
N ALA A 128 -4.16 -0.62 -8.24
CA ALA A 128 -3.98 0.05 -9.54
C ALA A 128 -5.03 -0.38 -10.56
N LEU A 129 -5.36 -1.68 -10.65
CA LEU A 129 -6.45 -2.16 -11.51
C LEU A 129 -7.79 -1.52 -11.16
N GLU A 130 -8.07 -1.39 -9.87
CA GLU A 130 -9.32 -0.76 -9.41
C GLU A 130 -9.30 0.76 -9.65
N LEU A 131 -8.17 1.43 -9.42
CA LEU A 131 -8.01 2.86 -9.77
C LEU A 131 -8.24 3.09 -11.27
N TYR A 132 -7.73 2.19 -12.14
CA TYR A 132 -8.03 2.25 -13.57
C TYR A 132 -9.52 2.14 -13.85
N GLN A 133 -10.25 1.23 -13.21
CA GLN A 133 -11.68 1.08 -13.37
C GLN A 133 -12.47 2.35 -12.99
N HIS A 134 -12.01 3.06 -11.97
CA HIS A 134 -12.67 4.28 -11.48
C HIS A 134 -12.30 5.53 -12.24
N THR A 135 -11.09 5.61 -12.80
CA THR A 135 -10.57 6.84 -13.40
C THR A 135 -10.46 6.80 -14.92
N GLY A 136 -10.29 5.59 -15.48
CA GLY A 136 -9.96 5.42 -16.91
C GLY A 136 -8.54 5.86 -17.27
N GLU A 137 -7.69 6.21 -16.30
CA GLU A 137 -6.32 6.66 -16.58
C GLU A 137 -5.41 5.47 -16.98
N PRO A 138 -4.84 5.47 -18.21
CA PRO A 138 -4.08 4.34 -18.73
C PRO A 138 -2.84 3.99 -17.89
N ARG A 139 -2.27 4.96 -17.13
CA ARG A 139 -1.09 4.74 -16.30
C ARG A 139 -1.32 3.62 -15.26
N PHE A 140 -2.49 3.60 -14.62
CA PHE A 140 -2.79 2.60 -13.61
C PHE A 140 -2.85 1.17 -14.18
N LEU A 141 -3.36 1.01 -15.40
CA LEU A 141 -3.37 -0.30 -16.08
C LEU A 141 -1.95 -0.72 -16.45
N ALA A 142 -1.17 0.19 -17.06
CA ALA A 142 0.20 -0.10 -17.46
C ALA A 142 1.10 -0.48 -16.28
N ASP A 143 0.98 0.24 -15.17
CA ASP A 143 1.72 -0.05 -13.95
C ASP A 143 1.29 -1.40 -13.35
N ALA A 144 -0.02 -1.69 -13.31
CA ALA A 144 -0.53 -2.97 -12.82
C ALA A 144 0.00 -4.15 -13.65
N GLU A 145 0.04 -4.01 -14.98
CA GLU A 145 0.61 -5.00 -15.88
C GLU A 145 2.10 -5.23 -15.59
N ALA A 146 2.87 -4.15 -15.36
CA ALA A 146 4.30 -4.26 -15.03
C ALA A 146 4.54 -4.93 -13.67
N PHE A 147 3.75 -4.64 -12.64
CA PHE A 147 3.78 -5.36 -11.37
C PHE A 147 3.51 -6.86 -11.56
N LEU A 148 2.46 -7.20 -12.31
CA LEU A 148 2.06 -8.59 -12.56
C LEU A 148 3.08 -9.34 -13.41
N GLU A 149 3.70 -8.68 -14.39
CA GLU A 149 4.76 -9.28 -15.22
C GLU A 149 5.97 -9.65 -14.35
N GLU A 150 6.44 -8.74 -13.49
CA GLU A 150 7.57 -9.05 -12.60
C GLU A 150 7.20 -10.14 -11.58
N LEU A 151 6.02 -10.09 -10.95
CA LEU A 151 5.54 -11.11 -10.02
C LEU A 151 5.41 -12.50 -10.69
N SER A 152 5.12 -12.54 -11.98
CA SER A 152 5.00 -13.78 -12.77
C SER A 152 6.35 -14.33 -13.21
N SER A 153 7.44 -13.61 -12.96
CA SER A 153 8.78 -14.09 -13.31
C SER A 153 9.23 -15.28 -12.44
N PRO A 154 10.21 -16.08 -12.88
CA PRO A 154 10.77 -17.16 -12.07
C PRO A 154 11.43 -16.72 -10.76
N ALA A 155 11.72 -15.42 -10.60
CA ALA A 155 12.26 -14.85 -9.37
C ALA A 155 11.23 -14.88 -8.22
N TYR A 156 9.95 -14.76 -8.54
CA TYR A 156 8.86 -14.65 -7.56
C TYR A 156 7.83 -15.77 -7.66
N LEU A 157 7.46 -16.25 -8.87
CA LEU A 157 6.48 -17.30 -9.04
C LEU A 157 7.07 -18.67 -8.63
N THR A 158 6.27 -19.47 -7.90
CA THR A 158 6.73 -20.78 -7.39
C THR A 158 6.40 -21.96 -8.30
N THR A 159 5.96 -21.72 -9.53
CA THR A 159 5.60 -22.75 -10.51
C THR A 159 6.73 -23.78 -10.66
N GLY A 160 6.39 -25.06 -10.55
CA GLY A 160 7.35 -26.18 -10.67
C GLY A 160 8.23 -26.40 -9.43
N SER A 161 7.97 -25.72 -8.32
CA SER A 161 8.65 -25.92 -7.05
C SER A 161 7.81 -26.71 -6.05
N SER A 162 8.43 -27.16 -4.96
CA SER A 162 7.74 -27.83 -3.83
C SER A 162 7.06 -26.84 -2.87
N TYR A 163 7.19 -25.54 -3.09
CA TYR A 163 6.52 -24.51 -2.27
C TYR A 163 5.01 -24.54 -2.48
N GLN A 164 4.26 -24.40 -1.39
CA GLN A 164 2.79 -24.34 -1.42
C GLN A 164 2.25 -22.93 -1.65
N SER A 165 3.07 -21.88 -1.44
CA SER A 165 2.70 -20.50 -1.75
C SER A 165 2.78 -20.24 -3.26
N ILE A 166 1.97 -19.30 -3.77
CA ILE A 166 2.02 -18.87 -5.17
C ILE A 166 3.26 -18.05 -5.45
N LEU A 167 3.60 -17.14 -4.52
CA LEU A 167 4.75 -16.23 -4.63
C LEU A 167 5.80 -16.52 -3.55
N ARG A 168 7.07 -16.28 -3.92
CA ARG A 168 8.21 -16.22 -3.01
C ARG A 168 8.41 -14.78 -2.53
N LYS A 169 9.23 -14.60 -1.48
CA LYS A 169 9.65 -13.30 -0.97
C LYS A 169 8.47 -12.40 -0.54
N ALA A 170 7.46 -13.00 0.06
CA ALA A 170 6.49 -12.29 0.86
C ALA A 170 7.11 -12.15 2.26
N SER A 171 7.48 -10.96 2.65
CA SER A 171 8.11 -10.66 3.94
C SER A 171 7.07 -10.44 5.04
#